data_d28bca0ff4de54f946e09d58a5b2b5b6
#
_entry.id   d28bca0ff4de54f946e09d58a5b2b5b6
#
_cell.length_a   1.000
_cell.length_b   1.000
_cell.length_c   1.000
_cell.angle_alpha   90.00
_cell.angle_beta   90.00
_cell.angle_gamma   90.00
#
_symmetry.space_group_name_H-M   'P 1'
#
loop_
_entity.id
_entity.type
_entity.pdbx_description
1 polymer ?
#
loop_
_entity_poly.entity_id
_entity_poly.type
_entity_poly.pdbx_seq_one_letter_code
_entity_poly.pdbx_strand_id
1 'polypeptide(L)'
;ILIVFGGTFFGVMYSNPLPVFLGHFGAMAKAFMPKAAKLDECVERMVELAAMSRKDGMMALEGQPVPDKFFEKGMQMLVDGADEQKLVKQMKSEIASMKARHESQQGAVQGWVNLAPAMGMIGTLIGLVLMLGNMGDPKSIGPAMAVALLTTLYGAFVANVMFMPIVGKLEYYSAYEVVYREMVLEGLRGIARSESPRNIQDQMASALPPKLQSKFEVAA
;
A
#
# COMPACT_ATOMS: atom_id res chain seq x y z
N ILE A 1 -10.77 28.12 -8.09
CA ILE A 1 -9.70 27.17 -8.48
C ILE A 1 -8.48 27.38 -7.59
N LEU A 2 -7.85 28.57 -7.54
CA LEU A 2 -6.62 28.84 -6.78
C LEU A 2 -6.75 28.50 -5.29
N ILE A 3 -7.86 28.83 -4.64
CA ILE A 3 -8.11 28.57 -3.20
C ILE A 3 -8.14 27.05 -2.96
N VAL A 4 -8.91 26.31 -3.75
CA VAL A 4 -9.07 24.86 -3.55
C VAL A 4 -7.79 24.11 -3.89
N PHE A 5 -7.29 24.23 -5.13
CA PHE A 5 -6.11 23.49 -5.56
C PHE A 5 -4.83 23.99 -4.90
N GLY A 6 -4.61 25.32 -4.87
CA GLY A 6 -3.43 25.91 -4.24
C GLY A 6 -3.43 25.68 -2.73
N GLY A 7 -4.54 25.96 -2.05
CA GLY A 7 -4.68 25.76 -0.60
C GLY A 7 -4.48 24.29 -0.21
N THR A 8 -5.06 23.35 -0.96
CA THR A 8 -4.86 21.91 -0.71
C THR A 8 -3.43 21.49 -0.95
N PHE A 9 -2.83 21.90 -2.07
CA PHE A 9 -1.43 21.56 -2.42
C PHE A 9 -0.46 22.02 -1.34
N PHE A 10 -0.50 23.32 -1.02
CA PHE A 10 0.40 23.89 0.00
C PHE A 10 0.08 23.34 1.41
N GLY A 11 -1.19 23.08 1.71
CA GLY A 11 -1.60 22.47 2.96
C GLY A 11 -1.03 21.05 3.14
N VAL A 12 -1.12 20.21 2.11
CA VAL A 12 -0.52 18.86 2.13
C VAL A 12 1.01 18.94 2.16
N MET A 13 1.61 19.85 1.41
CA MET A 13 3.06 20.06 1.41
C MET A 13 3.56 20.49 2.80
N TYR A 14 2.87 21.37 3.47
CA TYR A 14 3.24 21.86 4.80
C TYR A 14 3.01 20.81 5.90
N SER A 15 2.00 19.97 5.74
CA SER A 15 1.65 18.92 6.73
C SER A 15 2.59 17.72 6.70
N ASN A 16 3.43 17.58 5.68
CA ASN A 16 4.29 16.42 5.49
C ASN A 16 5.76 16.82 5.30
N PRO A 17 6.72 16.02 5.80
CA PRO A 17 8.13 16.19 5.42
C PRO A 17 8.32 16.12 3.90
N LEU A 18 9.17 16.99 3.33
CA LEU A 18 9.40 17.06 1.88
C LEU A 18 9.68 15.72 1.20
N PRO A 19 10.49 14.80 1.76
CA PRO A 19 10.70 13.49 1.15
C PRO A 19 9.43 12.64 1.05
N VAL A 20 8.54 12.72 2.05
CA VAL A 20 7.24 12.04 2.05
C VAL A 20 6.31 12.70 1.04
N PHE A 21 6.26 14.03 1.03
CA PHE A 21 5.47 14.79 0.07
C PHE A 21 5.88 14.51 -1.39
N LEU A 22 7.16 14.43 -1.70
CA LEU A 22 7.61 14.07 -3.05
C LEU A 22 7.38 12.58 -3.34
N GLY A 23 7.57 11.72 -2.35
CA GLY A 23 7.41 10.27 -2.47
C GLY A 23 5.98 9.84 -2.75
N HIS A 24 4.95 10.56 -2.25
CA HIS A 24 3.56 10.15 -2.44
C HIS A 24 3.10 10.23 -3.91
N PHE A 25 3.67 11.09 -4.74
CA PHE A 25 3.40 11.10 -6.19
C PHE A 25 3.85 9.80 -6.85
N GLY A 26 5.01 9.27 -6.44
CA GLY A 26 5.48 7.96 -6.89
C GLY A 26 4.59 6.81 -6.40
N ALA A 27 4.08 6.90 -5.18
CA ALA A 27 3.12 5.93 -4.65
C ALA A 27 1.79 5.98 -5.42
N MET A 28 1.28 7.17 -5.73
CA MET A 28 0.08 7.34 -6.55
C MET A 28 0.24 6.73 -7.95
N ALA A 29 1.39 6.93 -8.59
CA ALA A 29 1.67 6.32 -9.89
C ALA A 29 1.64 4.78 -9.81
N LYS A 30 2.17 4.18 -8.74
CA LYS A 30 2.12 2.72 -8.50
C LYS A 30 0.69 2.20 -8.28
N ALA A 31 -0.23 3.01 -7.75
CA ALA A 31 -1.63 2.62 -7.64
C ALA A 31 -2.31 2.33 -8.99
N PHE A 32 -1.81 2.94 -10.07
CA PHE A 32 -2.31 2.71 -11.43
C PHE A 32 -1.59 1.56 -12.16
N MET A 33 -0.36 1.25 -11.77
CA MET A 33 0.46 0.18 -12.38
C MET A 33 1.01 -0.78 -11.30
N PRO A 34 0.14 -1.54 -10.62
CA PRO A 34 0.58 -2.42 -9.56
C PRO A 34 1.35 -3.62 -10.15
N LYS A 35 2.51 -3.91 -9.57
CA LYS A 35 3.18 -5.19 -9.72
C LYS A 35 2.79 -6.08 -8.53
N ALA A 36 1.61 -6.68 -8.60
CA ALA A 36 1.19 -7.61 -7.57
C ALA A 36 2.00 -8.91 -7.69
N ALA A 37 2.60 -9.35 -6.59
CA ALA A 37 3.24 -10.65 -6.52
C ALA A 37 2.16 -11.75 -6.66
N LYS A 38 2.47 -12.83 -7.36
CA LYS A 38 1.54 -13.94 -7.52
C LYS A 38 1.69 -14.89 -6.33
N LEU A 39 0.66 -14.98 -5.54
CA LEU A 39 0.66 -15.77 -4.31
C LEU A 39 0.77 -17.28 -4.59
N ASP A 40 0.11 -17.78 -5.63
CA ASP A 40 0.17 -19.18 -6.03
C ASP A 40 1.58 -19.59 -6.48
N GLU A 41 2.23 -18.81 -7.34
CA GLU A 41 3.62 -19.04 -7.75
C GLU A 41 4.59 -19.02 -6.56
N CYS A 42 4.31 -18.19 -5.54
CA CYS A 42 5.10 -18.14 -4.31
C CYS A 42 5.00 -19.45 -3.52
N VAL A 43 3.79 -20.02 -3.38
CA VAL A 43 3.58 -21.31 -2.69
C VAL A 43 4.30 -22.44 -3.44
N GLU A 44 4.09 -22.55 -4.76
CA GLU A 44 4.73 -23.57 -5.58
C GLU A 44 6.26 -23.50 -5.44
N ARG A 45 6.83 -22.31 -5.56
CA ARG A 45 8.27 -22.10 -5.42
C ARG A 45 8.79 -22.45 -4.04
N MET A 46 8.05 -22.10 -2.98
CA MET A 46 8.43 -22.44 -1.62
C MET A 46 8.44 -23.96 -1.37
N VAL A 47 7.46 -24.68 -1.91
CA VAL A 47 7.36 -26.14 -1.82
C VAL A 47 8.54 -26.82 -2.52
N GLU A 48 8.94 -26.33 -3.72
CA GLU A 48 10.14 -26.81 -4.43
C GLU A 48 11.41 -26.62 -3.59
N LEU A 49 11.59 -25.42 -3.03
CA LEU A 49 12.74 -25.10 -2.18
C LEU A 49 12.75 -25.94 -0.90
N ALA A 50 11.60 -26.17 -0.29
CA ALA A 50 11.48 -27.04 0.87
C ALA A 50 11.87 -28.50 0.57
N ALA A 51 11.45 -29.02 -0.60
CA ALA A 51 11.83 -30.36 -1.06
C ALA A 51 13.33 -30.46 -1.32
N MET A 52 13.92 -29.43 -1.96
CA MET A 52 15.36 -29.34 -2.23
C MET A 52 16.16 -29.28 -0.93
N SER A 53 15.78 -28.44 0.01
CA SER A 53 16.44 -28.30 1.32
C SER A 53 16.44 -29.60 2.11
N ARG A 54 15.38 -30.39 2.04
CA ARG A 54 15.31 -31.71 2.73
C ARG A 54 16.18 -32.77 2.07
N LYS A 55 16.32 -32.73 0.73
CA LYS A 55 17.07 -33.73 -0.03
C LYS A 55 18.55 -33.43 -0.03
N ASP A 56 18.92 -32.19 -0.31
CA ASP A 56 20.28 -31.78 -0.63
C ASP A 56 20.88 -30.84 0.43
N GLY A 57 20.10 -30.54 1.48
CA GLY A 57 20.52 -29.66 2.58
C GLY A 57 20.28 -28.17 2.33
N MET A 58 20.45 -27.35 3.36
CA MET A 58 20.23 -25.90 3.31
C MET A 58 21.12 -25.17 2.30
N MET A 59 22.34 -25.66 2.10
CA MET A 59 23.29 -25.08 1.13
C MET A 59 22.79 -25.17 -0.32
N ALA A 60 21.93 -26.11 -0.65
CA ALA A 60 21.35 -26.24 -1.98
C ALA A 60 20.39 -25.09 -2.36
N LEU A 61 19.97 -24.31 -1.37
CA LEU A 61 19.14 -23.11 -1.58
C LEU A 61 19.95 -21.91 -2.09
N GLU A 62 21.28 -21.94 -1.96
CA GLU A 62 22.13 -20.84 -2.38
C GLU A 62 22.01 -20.58 -3.88
N GLY A 63 21.81 -19.32 -4.27
CA GLY A 63 21.69 -18.91 -5.68
C GLY A 63 20.41 -19.34 -6.39
N GLN A 64 19.46 -19.97 -5.72
CA GLN A 64 18.17 -20.33 -6.31
C GLN A 64 17.36 -19.09 -6.67
N PRO A 65 16.77 -19.03 -7.89
CA PRO A 65 15.97 -17.89 -8.31
C PRO A 65 14.69 -17.80 -7.49
N VAL A 66 14.40 -16.62 -6.98
CA VAL A 66 13.20 -16.31 -6.19
C VAL A 66 12.55 -15.03 -6.69
N PRO A 67 11.23 -14.83 -6.45
CA PRO A 67 10.48 -13.74 -7.05
C PRO A 67 10.96 -12.33 -6.66
N ASP A 68 11.47 -12.15 -5.45
CA ASP A 68 11.82 -10.83 -4.94
C ASP A 68 12.95 -10.86 -3.89
N LYS A 69 13.48 -9.65 -3.59
CA LYS A 69 14.60 -9.46 -2.65
C LYS A 69 14.27 -9.79 -1.20
N PHE A 70 13.00 -9.73 -0.79
CA PHE A 70 12.60 -10.08 0.57
C PHE A 70 12.70 -11.59 0.77
N PHE A 71 12.22 -12.35 -0.20
CA PHE A 71 12.35 -13.81 -0.23
C PHE A 71 13.82 -14.22 -0.30
N GLU A 72 14.61 -13.63 -1.22
CA GLU A 72 16.04 -13.88 -1.37
C GLU A 72 16.80 -13.67 -0.05
N LYS A 73 16.54 -12.56 0.63
CA LYS A 73 17.16 -12.26 1.92
C LYS A 73 16.83 -13.28 3.01
N GLY A 74 15.57 -13.68 3.10
CA GLY A 74 15.14 -14.71 4.06
C GLY A 74 15.79 -16.06 3.76
N MET A 75 15.90 -16.43 2.49
CA MET A 75 16.56 -17.65 2.04
C MET A 75 18.07 -17.61 2.34
N GLN A 76 18.74 -16.47 2.08
CA GLN A 76 20.15 -16.30 2.42
C GLN A 76 20.39 -16.47 3.92
N MET A 77 19.50 -15.95 4.78
CA MET A 77 19.61 -16.15 6.22
C MET A 77 19.55 -17.63 6.62
N LEU A 78 18.76 -18.46 5.94
CA LEU A 78 18.73 -19.90 6.17
C LEU A 78 20.02 -20.58 5.74
N VAL A 79 20.58 -20.21 4.59
CA VAL A 79 21.87 -20.72 4.09
C VAL A 79 23.00 -20.33 5.05
N ASP A 80 22.98 -19.11 5.60
CA ASP A 80 23.95 -18.63 6.58
C ASP A 80 23.78 -19.28 7.96
N GLY A 81 22.84 -20.19 8.15
CA GLY A 81 22.62 -20.92 9.40
C GLY A 81 21.93 -20.09 10.49
N ALA A 82 21.16 -19.07 10.13
CA ALA A 82 20.36 -18.33 11.11
C ALA A 82 19.32 -19.23 11.77
N ASP A 83 19.18 -19.13 13.09
CA ASP A 83 18.12 -19.81 13.82
C ASP A 83 16.72 -19.24 13.46
N GLU A 84 15.67 -20.02 13.74
CA GLU A 84 14.28 -19.64 13.48
C GLU A 84 13.93 -18.30 14.15
N GLN A 85 14.35 -18.08 15.38
CA GLN A 85 13.99 -16.87 16.13
C GLN A 85 14.59 -15.62 15.50
N LYS A 86 15.87 -15.69 15.08
CA LYS A 86 16.57 -14.61 14.39
C LYS A 86 15.92 -14.32 13.04
N LEU A 87 15.62 -15.36 12.25
CA LEU A 87 14.91 -15.23 10.97
C LEU A 87 13.58 -14.51 11.15
N VAL A 88 12.71 -15.01 12.03
CA VAL A 88 11.37 -14.45 12.27
C VAL A 88 11.47 -13.01 12.76
N LYS A 89 12.36 -12.71 13.71
CA LYS A 89 12.56 -11.35 14.23
C LYS A 89 12.96 -10.37 13.12
N GLN A 90 13.94 -10.75 12.31
CA GLN A 90 14.47 -9.90 11.25
C GLN A 90 13.42 -9.66 10.15
N MET A 91 12.76 -10.72 9.68
CA MET A 91 11.75 -10.63 8.64
C MET A 91 10.51 -9.85 9.08
N LYS A 92 10.02 -10.07 10.32
CA LYS A 92 8.93 -9.26 10.90
C LYS A 92 9.28 -7.80 11.04
N SER A 93 10.51 -7.47 11.45
CA SER A 93 10.98 -6.09 11.51
C SER A 93 10.97 -5.42 10.12
N GLU A 94 11.31 -6.16 9.07
CA GLU A 94 11.28 -5.65 7.70
C GLU A 94 9.85 -5.44 7.18
N ILE A 95 8.93 -6.36 7.50
CA ILE A 95 7.49 -6.20 7.20
C ILE A 95 6.95 -4.95 7.90
N ALA A 96 7.23 -4.78 9.19
CA ALA A 96 6.80 -3.61 9.96
C ALA A 96 7.35 -2.31 9.38
N SER A 97 8.63 -2.28 9.01
CA SER A 97 9.27 -1.12 8.39
C SER A 97 8.67 -0.78 7.02
N MET A 98 8.35 -1.79 6.21
CA MET A 98 7.64 -1.60 4.94
C MET A 98 6.26 -1.01 5.17
N LYS A 99 5.48 -1.60 6.10
CA LYS A 99 4.13 -1.14 6.44
C LYS A 99 4.14 0.32 6.89
N ALA A 100 5.05 0.70 7.79
CA ALA A 100 5.20 2.08 8.25
C ALA A 100 5.50 3.07 7.10
N ARG A 101 6.34 2.68 6.13
CA ARG A 101 6.60 3.50 4.94
C ARG A 101 5.35 3.67 4.06
N HIS A 102 4.56 2.60 3.88
CA HIS A 102 3.32 2.66 3.12
C HIS A 102 2.28 3.54 3.82
N GLU A 103 2.10 3.38 5.12
CA GLU A 103 1.18 4.20 5.93
C GLU A 103 1.55 5.68 5.88
N SER A 104 2.84 6.02 5.94
CA SER A 104 3.31 7.41 5.81
C SER A 104 2.95 8.02 4.44
N GLN A 105 3.10 7.26 3.36
CA GLN A 105 2.74 7.73 2.01
C GLN A 105 1.23 7.80 1.80
N GLN A 106 0.48 6.82 2.30
CA GLN A 106 -0.99 6.81 2.30
C GLN A 106 -1.54 8.01 3.07
N GLY A 107 -0.96 8.32 4.24
CA GLY A 107 -1.32 9.50 5.04
C GLY A 107 -1.14 10.81 4.28
N ALA A 108 -0.06 10.95 3.49
CA ALA A 108 0.15 12.12 2.65
C ALA A 108 -0.92 12.24 1.54
N VAL A 109 -1.33 11.12 0.92
CA VAL A 109 -2.43 11.12 -0.06
C VAL A 109 -3.77 11.39 0.63
N GLN A 110 -4.00 10.82 1.82
CA GLN A 110 -5.18 11.09 2.63
C GLN A 110 -5.31 12.59 3.01
N GLY A 111 -4.19 13.28 3.12
CA GLY A 111 -4.14 14.74 3.31
C GLY A 111 -4.92 15.49 2.22
N TRP A 112 -4.85 15.04 0.96
CA TRP A 112 -5.64 15.64 -0.14
C TRP A 112 -7.14 15.43 0.06
N VAL A 113 -7.55 14.23 0.50
CA VAL A 113 -8.96 13.89 0.77
C VAL A 113 -9.52 14.78 1.89
N ASN A 114 -8.73 15.04 2.92
CA ASN A 114 -9.16 15.80 4.08
C ASN A 114 -9.15 17.32 3.85
N LEU A 115 -8.12 17.84 3.17
CA LEU A 115 -7.92 19.28 2.99
C LEU A 115 -8.73 19.88 1.84
N ALA A 116 -8.97 19.12 0.75
CA ALA A 116 -9.69 19.68 -0.41
C ALA A 116 -11.12 20.15 -0.08
N PRO A 117 -11.95 19.42 0.68
CA PRO A 117 -13.27 19.91 1.08
C PRO A 117 -13.16 21.09 2.04
N ALA A 118 -12.18 21.11 2.96
CA ALA A 118 -11.95 22.22 3.88
C ALA A 118 -11.62 23.51 3.13
N MET A 119 -10.74 23.42 2.11
CA MET A 119 -10.45 24.56 1.24
C MET A 119 -11.66 24.96 0.38
N GLY A 120 -12.50 24.00 0.00
CA GLY A 120 -13.80 24.27 -0.63
C GLY A 120 -14.73 25.08 0.25
N MET A 121 -14.86 24.75 1.54
CA MET A 121 -15.65 25.50 2.50
C MET A 121 -15.11 26.92 2.70
N ILE A 122 -13.79 27.08 2.80
CA ILE A 122 -13.17 28.42 2.87
C ILE A 122 -13.53 29.24 1.64
N GLY A 123 -13.47 28.64 0.44
CA GLY A 123 -13.87 29.31 -0.79
C GLY A 123 -15.35 29.71 -0.81
N THR A 124 -16.23 28.89 -0.23
CA THR A 124 -17.65 29.20 -0.06
C THR A 124 -17.85 30.45 0.84
N LEU A 125 -17.16 30.48 1.99
CA LEU A 125 -17.24 31.63 2.91
C LEU A 125 -16.74 32.92 2.25
N ILE A 126 -15.65 32.85 1.48
CA ILE A 126 -15.13 34.00 0.73
C ILE A 126 -16.16 34.47 -0.29
N GLY A 127 -16.78 33.55 -1.04
CA GLY A 127 -17.83 33.88 -2.01
C GLY A 127 -19.04 34.55 -1.36
N LEU A 128 -19.48 34.06 -0.20
CA LEU A 128 -20.58 34.65 0.55
C LEU A 128 -20.23 36.04 1.10
N VAL A 129 -19.03 36.25 1.61
CA VAL A 129 -18.55 37.55 2.08
C VAL A 129 -18.54 38.57 0.92
N LEU A 130 -18.05 38.15 -0.26
CA LEU A 130 -18.09 39.03 -1.46
C LEU A 130 -19.51 39.33 -1.92
N MET A 131 -20.43 38.40 -1.81
CA MET A 131 -21.85 38.58 -2.13
C MET A 131 -22.48 39.58 -1.18
N LEU A 132 -22.28 39.42 0.14
CA LEU A 132 -22.85 40.29 1.16
C LEU A 132 -22.27 41.72 1.09
N GLY A 133 -20.96 41.84 0.76
CA GLY A 133 -20.32 43.14 0.61
C GLY A 133 -20.81 43.97 -0.58
N ASN A 134 -21.46 43.29 -1.56
CA ASN A 134 -21.94 43.96 -2.79
C ASN A 134 -23.48 43.85 -2.98
N MET A 135 -24.23 43.70 -1.89
CA MET A 135 -25.70 43.55 -1.93
C MET A 135 -26.42 44.71 -2.61
N GLY A 136 -25.80 45.88 -2.70
CA GLY A 136 -26.37 47.07 -3.38
C GLY A 136 -26.37 46.96 -4.92
N ASP A 137 -25.60 46.03 -5.48
CA ASP A 137 -25.56 45.74 -6.93
C ASP A 137 -26.07 44.36 -7.24
N PRO A 138 -27.31 44.16 -7.74
CA PRO A 138 -27.88 42.88 -8.05
C PRO A 138 -27.07 42.09 -9.10
N LYS A 139 -26.30 42.73 -9.98
CA LYS A 139 -25.48 42.08 -11.01
C LYS A 139 -24.26 41.36 -10.42
N SER A 140 -23.78 41.78 -9.26
CA SER A 140 -22.61 41.17 -8.58
C SER A 140 -22.96 39.93 -7.76
N ILE A 141 -24.23 39.75 -7.36
CA ILE A 141 -24.71 38.64 -6.51
C ILE A 141 -24.50 37.28 -7.22
N GLY A 142 -24.89 37.18 -8.49
CA GLY A 142 -24.80 35.93 -9.28
C GLY A 142 -23.37 35.39 -9.36
N PRO A 143 -22.37 36.19 -9.83
CA PRO A 143 -20.98 35.76 -9.88
C PRO A 143 -20.39 35.35 -8.52
N ALA A 144 -20.70 36.08 -7.44
CA ALA A 144 -20.18 35.78 -6.10
C ALA A 144 -20.77 34.45 -5.57
N MET A 145 -22.07 34.20 -5.80
CA MET A 145 -22.73 32.94 -5.47
C MET A 145 -22.15 31.76 -6.28
N ALA A 146 -21.88 31.99 -7.57
CA ALA A 146 -21.23 30.97 -8.41
C ALA A 146 -19.86 30.56 -7.88
N VAL A 147 -19.03 31.53 -7.43
CA VAL A 147 -17.73 31.25 -6.80
C VAL A 147 -17.94 30.38 -5.55
N ALA A 148 -18.88 30.71 -4.68
CA ALA A 148 -19.18 29.94 -3.47
C ALA A 148 -19.53 28.48 -3.79
N LEU A 149 -20.45 28.24 -4.72
CA LEU A 149 -20.90 26.90 -5.10
C LEU A 149 -19.82 26.09 -5.80
N LEU A 150 -19.10 26.70 -6.75
CA LEU A 150 -18.05 26.04 -7.50
C LEU A 150 -16.84 25.62 -6.63
N THR A 151 -16.48 26.39 -5.63
CA THR A 151 -15.37 26.02 -4.73
C THR A 151 -15.69 24.79 -3.91
N THR A 152 -16.91 24.66 -3.40
CA THR A 152 -17.38 23.45 -2.71
C THR A 152 -17.42 22.25 -3.63
N LEU A 153 -17.95 22.43 -4.87
CA LEU A 153 -17.97 21.36 -5.87
C LEU A 153 -16.55 20.86 -6.19
N TYR A 154 -15.60 21.76 -6.43
CA TYR A 154 -14.23 21.36 -6.71
C TYR A 154 -13.55 20.68 -5.52
N GLY A 155 -13.78 21.16 -4.30
CA GLY A 155 -13.26 20.53 -3.08
C GLY A 155 -13.76 19.11 -2.92
N ALA A 156 -15.06 18.89 -3.08
CA ALA A 156 -15.68 17.57 -3.01
C ALA A 156 -15.23 16.65 -4.15
N PHE A 157 -15.11 17.17 -5.38
CA PHE A 157 -14.66 16.41 -6.53
C PHE A 157 -13.22 15.93 -6.36
N VAL A 158 -12.31 16.82 -5.99
CA VAL A 158 -10.90 16.47 -5.74
C VAL A 158 -10.79 15.39 -4.67
N ALA A 159 -11.46 15.55 -3.54
CA ALA A 159 -11.39 14.60 -2.45
C ALA A 159 -11.96 13.22 -2.83
N ASN A 160 -13.22 13.19 -3.27
CA ASN A 160 -13.99 11.94 -3.34
C ASN A 160 -13.85 11.23 -4.70
N VAL A 161 -13.63 11.96 -5.78
CA VAL A 161 -13.53 11.37 -7.12
C VAL A 161 -12.08 11.10 -7.51
N MET A 162 -11.15 11.99 -7.13
CA MET A 162 -9.74 11.82 -7.51
C MET A 162 -8.94 11.06 -6.48
N PHE A 163 -8.86 11.54 -5.24
CA PHE A 163 -7.89 11.03 -4.26
C PHE A 163 -8.39 9.86 -3.41
N MET A 164 -9.65 9.84 -3.00
CA MET A 164 -10.19 8.74 -2.19
C MET A 164 -10.04 7.35 -2.85
N PRO A 165 -10.31 7.16 -4.16
CA PRO A 165 -10.08 5.87 -4.81
C PRO A 165 -8.59 5.49 -4.87
N ILE A 166 -7.70 6.47 -4.95
CA ILE A 166 -6.25 6.22 -4.94
C ILE A 166 -5.81 5.71 -3.56
N VAL A 167 -6.29 6.34 -2.47
CA VAL A 167 -6.03 5.87 -1.11
C VAL A 167 -6.49 4.43 -0.94
N GLY A 168 -7.73 4.11 -1.30
CA GLY A 168 -8.25 2.75 -1.21
C GLY A 168 -7.43 1.72 -1.98
N LYS A 169 -6.91 2.07 -3.17
CA LYS A 169 -5.99 1.19 -3.92
C LYS A 169 -4.65 1.00 -3.22
N LEU A 170 -4.07 2.07 -2.68
CA LEU A 170 -2.80 1.99 -1.95
C LEU A 170 -2.92 1.13 -0.70
N GLU A 171 -4.01 1.25 0.04
CA GLU A 171 -4.32 0.41 1.21
C GLU A 171 -4.46 -1.06 0.80
N TYR A 172 -5.23 -1.34 -0.26
CA TYR A 172 -5.42 -2.70 -0.77
C TYR A 172 -4.08 -3.35 -1.17
N TYR A 173 -3.24 -2.66 -1.96
CA TYR A 173 -1.96 -3.23 -2.38
C TYR A 173 -0.96 -3.34 -1.23
N SER A 174 -1.00 -2.43 -0.27
CA SER A 174 -0.18 -2.54 0.94
C SER A 174 -0.57 -3.78 1.77
N ALA A 175 -1.86 -4.00 1.99
CA ALA A 175 -2.36 -5.18 2.68
C ALA A 175 -1.99 -6.48 1.93
N TYR A 176 -2.12 -6.48 0.60
CA TYR A 176 -1.76 -7.61 -0.24
C TYR A 176 -0.25 -7.95 -0.15
N GLU A 177 0.63 -6.92 -0.15
CA GLU A 177 2.07 -7.12 0.02
C GLU A 177 2.42 -7.64 1.42
N VAL A 178 1.69 -7.22 2.46
CA VAL A 178 1.85 -7.77 3.82
C VAL A 178 1.53 -9.26 3.83
N VAL A 179 0.38 -9.66 3.26
CA VAL A 179 -0.01 -11.08 3.17
C VAL A 179 1.05 -11.90 2.44
N TYR A 180 1.54 -11.41 1.30
CA TYR A 180 2.59 -12.08 0.55
C TYR A 180 3.86 -12.30 1.39
N ARG A 181 4.33 -11.25 2.09
CA ARG A 181 5.54 -11.34 2.92
C ARG A 181 5.36 -12.23 4.14
N GLU A 182 4.19 -12.22 4.75
CA GLU A 182 3.86 -13.14 5.84
C GLU A 182 3.84 -14.60 5.36
N MET A 183 3.31 -14.87 4.16
CA MET A 183 3.36 -16.19 3.55
C MET A 183 4.82 -16.65 3.29
N VAL A 184 5.66 -15.76 2.74
CA VAL A 184 7.10 -16.05 2.54
C VAL A 184 7.76 -16.36 3.87
N LEU A 185 7.50 -15.56 4.90
CA LEU A 185 8.04 -15.79 6.23
C LEU A 185 7.63 -17.15 6.81
N GLU A 186 6.36 -17.51 6.69
CA GLU A 186 5.85 -18.79 7.22
C GLU A 186 6.46 -19.98 6.47
N GLY A 187 6.60 -19.89 5.13
CA GLY A 187 7.28 -20.91 4.34
C GLY A 187 8.76 -21.07 4.72
N LEU A 188 9.50 -19.97 4.85
CA LEU A 188 10.90 -20.00 5.29
C LEU A 188 11.06 -20.54 6.71
N ARG A 189 10.11 -20.25 7.59
CA ARG A 189 10.04 -20.79 8.94
C ARG A 189 9.83 -22.30 8.93
N GLY A 190 8.94 -22.81 8.06
CA GLY A 190 8.74 -24.24 7.85
C GLY A 190 10.01 -24.93 7.37
N ILE A 191 10.78 -24.32 6.45
CA ILE A 191 12.07 -24.83 6.00
C ILE A 191 13.07 -24.85 7.15
N ALA A 192 13.18 -23.79 7.96
CA ALA A 192 14.05 -23.72 9.14
C ALA A 192 13.77 -24.86 10.13
N ARG A 193 12.51 -25.25 10.28
CA ARG A 193 12.07 -26.36 11.15
C ARG A 193 12.18 -27.75 10.49
N SER A 194 12.65 -27.81 9.24
CA SER A 194 12.68 -29.04 8.44
C SER A 194 11.30 -29.72 8.29
N GLU A 195 10.24 -28.90 8.23
CA GLU A 195 8.89 -29.41 8.02
C GLU A 195 8.72 -30.07 6.66
N SER A 196 7.70 -30.92 6.49
CA SER A 196 7.45 -31.55 5.20
C SER A 196 6.99 -30.51 4.16
N PRO A 197 7.38 -30.65 2.88
CA PRO A 197 6.92 -29.72 1.83
C PRO A 197 5.37 -29.60 1.78
N ARG A 198 4.67 -30.70 2.04
CA ARG A 198 3.20 -30.72 2.11
C ARG A 198 2.66 -29.87 3.28
N ASN A 199 3.30 -29.98 4.45
CA ASN A 199 2.89 -29.18 5.63
C ASN A 199 3.08 -27.69 5.38
N ILE A 200 4.20 -27.32 4.75
CA ILE A 200 4.49 -25.93 4.37
C ILE A 200 3.46 -25.44 3.33
N GLN A 201 3.12 -26.29 2.35
CA GLN A 201 2.07 -25.98 1.36
C GLN A 201 0.73 -25.70 2.04
N ASP A 202 0.29 -26.58 2.94
CA ASP A 202 -0.99 -26.45 3.63
C ASP A 202 -1.04 -25.16 4.50
N GLN A 203 0.04 -24.87 5.23
CA GLN A 203 0.16 -23.65 6.02
C GLN A 203 0.09 -22.40 5.17
N MET A 204 0.85 -22.33 4.07
CA MET A 204 0.83 -21.18 3.16
C MET A 204 -0.48 -21.07 2.39
N ALA A 205 -1.07 -22.19 1.96
CA ALA A 205 -2.34 -22.21 1.24
C ALA A 205 -3.49 -21.63 2.08
N SER A 206 -3.45 -21.76 3.41
CA SER A 206 -4.47 -21.18 4.31
C SER A 206 -4.58 -19.65 4.21
N ALA A 207 -3.52 -18.97 3.81
CA ALA A 207 -3.51 -17.52 3.62
C ALA A 207 -3.99 -17.07 2.22
N LEU A 208 -4.21 -18.02 1.29
CA LEU A 208 -4.68 -17.74 -0.06
C LEU A 208 -6.18 -17.44 -0.11
N PRO A 209 -6.65 -16.63 -1.07
CA PRO A 209 -8.06 -16.53 -1.38
C PRO A 209 -8.67 -17.90 -1.74
N PRO A 210 -9.96 -18.18 -1.41
CA PRO A 210 -10.57 -19.50 -1.61
C PRO A 210 -10.45 -20.07 -3.02
N LYS A 211 -10.48 -19.20 -4.04
CA LYS A 211 -10.29 -19.61 -5.46
C LYS A 211 -8.90 -20.16 -5.76
N LEU A 212 -7.89 -19.74 -5.02
CA LEU A 212 -6.51 -20.23 -5.20
C LEU A 212 -6.22 -21.42 -4.28
N GLN A 213 -6.88 -21.51 -3.12
CA GLN A 213 -6.77 -22.66 -2.22
C GLN A 213 -7.19 -23.95 -2.91
N SER A 214 -8.27 -23.95 -3.69
CA SER A 214 -8.77 -25.12 -4.41
C SER A 214 -7.76 -25.74 -5.37
N LYS A 215 -6.76 -25.00 -5.85
CA LYS A 215 -5.66 -25.54 -6.68
C LYS A 215 -4.76 -26.49 -5.89
N PHE A 216 -4.61 -26.24 -4.59
CA PHE A 216 -3.70 -26.99 -3.71
C PHE A 216 -4.41 -28.11 -2.94
N GLU A 217 -5.74 -28.02 -2.76
CA GLU A 217 -6.56 -29.08 -2.14
C GLU A 217 -6.75 -30.29 -3.08
N VAL A 218 -6.81 -30.07 -4.39
CA VAL A 218 -7.06 -31.14 -5.40
C VAL A 218 -5.80 -32.00 -5.66
N ALA A 219 -4.63 -31.55 -5.25
CA ALA A 219 -3.35 -32.27 -5.42
C ALA A 219 -3.02 -33.22 -4.24
N ALA A 220 -3.97 -33.45 -3.33
CA ALA A 220 -3.88 -34.35 -2.18
C ALA A 220 -4.65 -35.63 -2.44
#